data_4a09154a5be5725fe4e8adb46acfd17d
#
_entry.id   4a09154a5be5725fe4e8adb46acfd17d
#
_cell.length_a   1.000
_cell.length_b   1.000
_cell.length_c   1.000
_cell.angle_alpha   90.00
_cell.angle_beta   90.00
_cell.angle_gamma   90.00
#
_symmetry.space_group_name_H-M   'P 1'
#
loop_
_entity.id
_entity.type
_entity.pdbx_description
1 polymer ?
#
loop_
_entity_poly.entity_id
_entity_poly.type
_entity_poly.pdbx_seq_one_letter_code
_entity_poly.pdbx_strand_id
1 'polypeptide(L)'
;PINPTQEYWANAMGGDEYYKKSIAMAMLPWIANVTPASVEFHHRQLLQWVPSSHYGLMSESLGAEAVYVKTNNLSRVFFVTASRVDGDVAVFEGIERRFVGRSEIREEEREYRISMRWDQGRPWVVGLSAVHLDRSRQDSQSDPAKG
;
A
#
# COMPACT_ATOMS: atom_id res chain seq x y z
N PRO A 1 -22.69 9.92 -15.36
CA PRO A 1 -23.62 10.13 -14.26
C PRO A 1 -23.39 9.12 -13.15
N ILE A 2 -23.31 9.59 -11.92
CA ILE A 2 -23.16 8.72 -10.77
C ILE A 2 -24.42 7.89 -10.64
N ASN A 3 -24.27 6.57 -10.56
CA ASN A 3 -25.40 5.68 -10.34
C ASN A 3 -25.95 5.95 -8.93
N PRO A 4 -27.21 6.37 -8.78
CA PRO A 4 -27.80 6.64 -7.45
C PRO A 4 -27.70 5.46 -6.49
N THR A 5 -27.70 4.24 -7.01
CA THR A 5 -27.57 3.02 -6.21
C THR A 5 -26.17 2.92 -5.60
N GLN A 6 -25.12 3.26 -6.33
CA GLN A 6 -23.77 3.26 -5.81
C GLN A 6 -23.57 4.33 -4.72
N GLU A 7 -24.14 5.51 -4.94
CA GLU A 7 -24.06 6.58 -3.95
C GLU A 7 -24.79 6.19 -2.66
N TYR A 8 -25.97 5.57 -2.78
CA TYR A 8 -26.73 5.08 -1.65
C TYR A 8 -25.94 4.05 -0.85
N TRP A 9 -25.33 3.06 -1.51
CA TRP A 9 -24.52 2.04 -0.85
C TRP A 9 -23.30 2.65 -0.15
N ALA A 10 -22.63 3.59 -0.81
CA ALA A 10 -21.47 4.26 -0.24
C ALA A 10 -21.80 4.97 1.07
N ASN A 11 -22.99 5.59 1.14
CA ASN A 11 -23.41 6.34 2.33
C ASN A 11 -24.05 5.48 3.41
N ALA A 12 -24.87 4.48 3.03
CA ALA A 12 -25.70 3.72 3.96
C ALA A 12 -24.92 2.64 4.72
N MET A 13 -23.83 2.14 4.17
CA MET A 13 -23.06 1.03 4.76
C MET A 13 -21.82 1.49 5.53
N GLY A 14 -21.78 2.75 5.99
CA GLY A 14 -20.53 3.33 6.46
C GLY A 14 -19.52 3.22 5.34
N GLY A 15 -20.03 3.42 4.12
CA GLY A 15 -19.37 3.07 2.89
C GLY A 15 -18.07 3.80 2.63
N ASP A 16 -17.82 4.87 3.40
CA ASP A 16 -16.54 5.55 3.33
C ASP A 16 -15.39 4.60 3.64
N GLU A 17 -15.52 3.76 4.66
CA GLU A 17 -14.48 2.81 5.01
C GLU A 17 -14.34 1.70 3.96
N TYR A 18 -15.47 1.13 3.53
CA TYR A 18 -15.45 0.10 2.49
C TYR A 18 -14.92 0.64 1.17
N TYR A 19 -15.38 1.83 0.79
CA TYR A 19 -14.97 2.48 -0.45
C TYR A 19 -13.50 2.86 -0.41
N LYS A 20 -13.04 3.45 0.70
CA LYS A 20 -11.62 3.76 0.91
C LYS A 20 -10.76 2.52 0.80
N LYS A 21 -11.17 1.45 1.46
CA LYS A 21 -10.45 0.18 1.40
C LYS A 21 -10.39 -0.39 -0.01
N SER A 22 -11.50 -0.33 -0.75
CA SER A 22 -11.57 -0.84 -2.11
C SER A 22 -10.64 -0.07 -3.05
N ILE A 23 -10.62 1.25 -2.95
CA ILE A 23 -9.75 2.09 -3.76
C ILE A 23 -8.29 1.85 -3.40
N ALA A 24 -7.98 1.82 -2.11
CA ALA A 24 -6.62 1.55 -1.64
C ALA A 24 -6.14 0.16 -2.08
N MET A 25 -7.02 -0.84 -2.03
CA MET A 25 -6.70 -2.19 -2.50
C MET A 25 -6.36 -2.20 -3.99
N ALA A 26 -7.07 -1.40 -4.79
CA ALA A 26 -6.77 -1.28 -6.22
C ALA A 26 -5.43 -0.61 -6.49
N MET A 27 -5.00 0.29 -5.61
CA MET A 27 -3.72 0.99 -5.73
C MET A 27 -2.54 0.17 -5.20
N LEU A 28 -2.80 -0.76 -4.31
CA LEU A 28 -1.76 -1.49 -3.60
C LEU A 28 -0.74 -2.17 -4.53
N PRO A 29 -1.12 -2.81 -5.65
CA PRO A 29 -0.15 -3.40 -6.56
C PRO A 29 0.85 -2.39 -7.14
N TRP A 30 0.44 -1.12 -7.31
CA TRP A 30 1.36 -0.08 -7.81
C TRP A 30 2.46 0.24 -6.80
N ILE A 31 2.23 -0.08 -5.54
CA ILE A 31 3.16 0.22 -4.44
C ILE A 31 3.96 -1.03 -4.07
N ALA A 32 3.27 -2.16 -3.92
CA ALA A 32 3.79 -3.36 -3.28
C ALA A 32 4.33 -4.39 -4.27
N ASN A 33 3.82 -4.41 -5.50
CA ASN A 33 4.24 -5.37 -6.53
C ASN A 33 5.08 -4.65 -7.58
N VAL A 34 6.39 -4.83 -7.50
CA VAL A 34 7.32 -4.12 -8.39
C VAL A 34 8.28 -5.09 -9.05
N THR A 35 8.62 -4.78 -10.30
CA THR A 35 9.70 -5.41 -11.04
C THR A 35 10.51 -4.30 -11.73
N PRO A 36 11.75 -4.56 -12.16
CA PRO A 36 12.49 -3.56 -12.92
C PRO A 36 11.75 -3.07 -14.17
N ALA A 37 10.99 -3.95 -14.82
CA ALA A 37 10.25 -3.60 -16.03
C ALA A 37 8.99 -2.78 -15.77
N SER A 38 8.36 -2.91 -14.59
CA SER A 38 7.05 -2.32 -14.31
C SER A 38 7.08 -1.16 -13.32
N VAL A 39 8.17 -0.97 -12.58
CA VAL A 39 8.21 -0.03 -11.46
C VAL A 39 7.87 1.41 -11.87
N GLU A 40 8.38 1.88 -12.99
CA GLU A 40 8.11 3.26 -13.43
C GLU A 40 6.66 3.43 -13.86
N PHE A 41 6.09 2.45 -14.55
CA PHE A 41 4.68 2.48 -14.94
C PHE A 41 3.78 2.51 -13.70
N HIS A 42 4.05 1.64 -12.72
CA HIS A 42 3.28 1.61 -11.48
C HIS A 42 3.35 2.95 -10.75
N HIS A 43 4.53 3.55 -10.67
CA HIS A 43 4.70 4.84 -10.01
C HIS A 43 3.94 5.95 -10.73
N ARG A 44 3.92 5.95 -12.07
CA ARG A 44 3.14 6.94 -12.83
C ARG A 44 1.64 6.79 -12.57
N GLN A 45 1.15 5.56 -12.47
CA GLN A 45 -0.27 5.33 -12.14
C GLN A 45 -0.59 5.88 -10.75
N LEU A 46 0.25 5.59 -9.77
CA LEU A 46 0.04 6.05 -8.41
C LEU A 46 0.09 7.58 -8.31
N LEU A 47 1.04 8.22 -9.00
CA LEU A 47 1.22 9.66 -8.95
C LEU A 47 0.03 10.44 -9.47
N GLN A 48 -0.82 9.85 -10.32
CA GLN A 48 -2.05 10.48 -10.77
C GLN A 48 -3.04 10.72 -9.62
N TRP A 49 -2.87 10.02 -8.49
CA TRP A 49 -3.72 10.12 -7.31
C TRP A 49 -3.07 10.95 -6.21
N VAL A 50 -1.92 11.56 -6.47
CA VAL A 50 -1.19 12.37 -5.49
C VAL A 50 -1.47 13.84 -5.75
N PRO A 51 -1.93 14.60 -4.73
CA PRO A 51 -2.23 16.02 -4.92
C PRO A 51 -0.94 16.82 -5.13
N SER A 52 -1.08 17.98 -5.75
CA SER A 52 0.07 18.84 -6.09
C SER A 52 0.92 19.22 -4.88
N SER A 53 0.29 19.36 -3.71
CA SER A 53 1.00 19.69 -2.46
C SER A 53 1.95 18.60 -1.99
N HIS A 54 1.73 17.35 -2.42
CA HIS A 54 2.53 16.20 -2.01
C HIS A 54 3.32 15.59 -3.18
N TYR A 55 3.09 16.08 -4.39
CA TYR A 55 3.60 15.46 -5.60
C TYR A 55 5.13 15.47 -5.66
N GLY A 56 5.76 16.58 -5.32
CA GLY A 56 7.21 16.70 -5.40
C GLY A 56 7.93 15.70 -4.51
N LEU A 57 7.54 15.61 -3.23
CA LEU A 57 8.15 14.68 -2.28
C LEU A 57 7.87 13.23 -2.65
N MET A 58 6.63 12.93 -3.04
CA MET A 58 6.25 11.57 -3.42
C MET A 58 6.99 11.14 -4.69
N SER A 59 7.05 11.99 -5.69
CA SER A 59 7.75 11.72 -6.94
C SER A 59 9.24 11.48 -6.72
N GLU A 60 9.87 12.25 -5.84
CA GLU A 60 11.28 12.07 -5.48
C GLU A 60 11.50 10.71 -4.80
N SER A 61 10.67 10.38 -3.83
CA SER A 61 10.77 9.12 -3.09
C SER A 61 10.57 7.91 -4.01
N LEU A 62 9.55 7.96 -4.86
CA LEU A 62 9.28 6.88 -5.82
C LEU A 62 10.38 6.77 -6.87
N GLY A 63 10.94 7.90 -7.30
CA GLY A 63 12.07 7.90 -8.24
C GLY A 63 13.30 7.21 -7.67
N ALA A 64 13.60 7.46 -6.40
CA ALA A 64 14.71 6.77 -5.70
C ALA A 64 14.46 5.27 -5.62
N GLU A 65 13.23 4.87 -5.32
CA GLU A 65 12.86 3.45 -5.31
C GLU A 65 13.03 2.81 -6.68
N ALA A 66 12.61 3.49 -7.73
CA ALA A 66 12.74 2.96 -9.09
C ALA A 66 14.20 2.72 -9.47
N VAL A 67 15.09 3.64 -9.12
CA VAL A 67 16.53 3.47 -9.32
C VAL A 67 17.05 2.27 -8.56
N TYR A 68 16.67 2.12 -7.30
CA TYR A 68 17.08 1.00 -6.46
C TYR A 68 16.62 -0.34 -7.04
N VAL A 69 15.35 -0.42 -7.44
CA VAL A 69 14.75 -1.64 -8.03
C VAL A 69 15.49 -2.04 -9.30
N LYS A 70 15.75 -1.08 -10.19
CA LYS A 70 16.44 -1.36 -11.45
C LYS A 70 17.89 -1.74 -11.25
N THR A 71 18.61 -0.98 -10.42
CA THR A 71 20.03 -1.19 -10.18
C THR A 71 20.28 -2.57 -9.58
N ASN A 72 19.41 -3.03 -8.70
CA ASN A 72 19.59 -4.29 -8.00
C ASN A 72 18.83 -5.46 -8.65
N ASN A 73 18.18 -5.23 -9.80
CA ASN A 73 17.33 -6.22 -10.45
C ASN A 73 16.35 -6.88 -9.47
N LEU A 74 15.71 -6.02 -8.66
CA LEU A 74 14.84 -6.43 -7.55
C LEU A 74 13.40 -6.58 -8.02
N SER A 75 12.75 -7.66 -7.59
CA SER A 75 11.30 -7.82 -7.73
C SER A 75 10.69 -8.11 -6.36
N ARG A 76 9.50 -7.57 -6.13
CA ARG A 76 8.72 -7.82 -4.91
C ARG A 76 7.31 -8.21 -5.29
N VAL A 77 6.77 -9.19 -4.56
CA VAL A 77 5.37 -9.58 -4.64
C VAL A 77 4.80 -9.58 -3.22
N PHE A 78 3.63 -8.97 -3.05
CA PHE A 78 2.98 -8.87 -1.75
C PHE A 78 1.64 -9.58 -1.79
N PHE A 79 1.45 -10.53 -0.88
CA PHE A 79 0.23 -11.30 -0.73
C PHE A 79 -0.51 -10.82 0.50
N VAL A 80 -1.66 -10.16 0.31
CA VAL A 80 -2.46 -9.59 1.39
C VAL A 80 -3.13 -10.71 2.18
N THR A 81 -2.98 -10.69 3.50
CA THR A 81 -3.63 -11.63 4.41
C THR A 81 -4.67 -10.96 5.30
N ALA A 82 -4.58 -9.64 5.51
CA ALA A 82 -5.54 -8.88 6.31
C ALA A 82 -5.57 -7.43 5.85
N SER A 83 -6.71 -6.79 6.03
CA SER A 83 -6.87 -5.37 5.69
C SER A 83 -7.83 -4.70 6.68
N ARG A 84 -7.57 -3.44 6.95
CA ARG A 84 -8.44 -2.59 7.77
C ARG A 84 -8.31 -1.14 7.37
N VAL A 85 -9.24 -0.32 7.83
CA VAL A 85 -9.19 1.13 7.68
C VAL A 85 -9.19 1.74 9.06
N ASP A 86 -8.18 2.53 9.35
CA ASP A 86 -8.03 3.32 10.59
C ASP A 86 -8.12 4.79 10.21
N GLY A 87 -9.33 5.39 10.32
CA GLY A 87 -9.55 6.77 9.90
C GLY A 87 -9.32 6.95 8.40
N ASP A 88 -8.30 7.73 8.06
CA ASP A 88 -7.95 8.02 6.67
C ASP A 88 -6.80 7.13 6.16
N VAL A 89 -6.43 6.10 6.91
CA VAL A 89 -5.34 5.20 6.55
C VAL A 89 -5.88 3.81 6.27
N ALA A 90 -5.62 3.32 5.07
CA ALA A 90 -5.87 1.92 4.72
C ALA A 90 -4.61 1.12 5.04
N VAL A 91 -4.79 0.02 5.77
CA VAL A 91 -3.69 -0.81 6.28
C VAL A 91 -3.83 -2.21 5.71
N PHE A 92 -2.76 -2.71 5.10
CA PHE A 92 -2.72 -4.05 4.52
C PHE A 92 -1.57 -4.83 5.13
N GLU A 93 -1.88 -5.94 5.77
CA GLU A 93 -0.89 -6.87 6.27
C GLU A 93 -0.76 -8.05 5.31
N GLY A 94 0.42 -8.59 5.21
CA GLY A 94 0.63 -9.73 4.33
C GLY A 94 2.06 -10.21 4.32
N ILE A 95 2.35 -11.03 3.32
CA ILE A 95 3.65 -11.65 3.13
C ILE A 95 4.28 -11.07 1.87
N GLU A 96 5.48 -10.53 2.02
CA GLU A 96 6.27 -10.03 0.90
C GLU A 96 7.36 -11.04 0.56
N ARG A 97 7.46 -11.36 -0.73
CA ARG A 97 8.55 -12.18 -1.25
C ARG A 97 9.41 -11.30 -2.16
N ARG A 98 10.71 -11.37 -1.96
CA ARG A 98 11.70 -10.60 -2.71
C ARG A 98 12.57 -11.52 -3.53
N PHE A 99 12.92 -11.03 -4.73
CA PHE A 99 13.76 -11.75 -5.68
C PHE A 99 14.83 -10.80 -6.21
N VAL A 100 16.04 -11.33 -6.38
CA VAL A 100 17.06 -10.67 -7.18
C VAL A 100 17.25 -11.54 -8.42
N GLY A 101 16.95 -10.98 -9.59
CA GLY A 101 16.84 -11.79 -10.80
C GLY A 101 15.78 -12.87 -10.61
N ARG A 102 16.16 -14.13 -10.75
CA ARG A 102 15.26 -15.28 -10.58
C ARG A 102 15.33 -15.91 -9.19
N SER A 103 16.22 -15.44 -8.35
CA SER A 103 16.46 -16.05 -7.03
C SER A 103 15.66 -15.37 -5.96
N GLU A 104 14.86 -16.15 -5.22
CA GLU A 104 14.18 -15.65 -4.02
C GLU A 104 15.22 -15.44 -2.92
N ILE A 105 15.29 -14.21 -2.40
CA ILE A 105 16.26 -13.85 -1.38
C ILE A 105 15.65 -13.65 -0.01
N ARG A 106 14.33 -13.42 0.07
CA ARG A 106 13.69 -13.08 1.32
C ARG A 106 12.19 -13.29 1.24
N GLU A 107 11.62 -13.76 2.34
CA GLU A 107 10.19 -13.79 2.59
C GLU A 107 9.97 -13.23 3.98
N GLU A 108 9.08 -12.23 4.11
CA GLU A 108 8.83 -11.60 5.40
C GLU A 108 7.42 -11.07 5.50
N GLU A 109 6.92 -10.96 6.73
CA GLU A 109 5.65 -10.29 6.99
C GLU A 109 5.86 -8.78 6.94
N ARG A 110 4.96 -8.09 6.21
CA ARG A 110 5.01 -6.64 6.09
C ARG A 110 3.62 -6.05 6.20
N GLU A 111 3.61 -4.77 6.54
CA GLU A 111 2.40 -3.96 6.57
C GLU A 111 2.60 -2.75 5.67
N TYR A 112 1.66 -2.54 4.75
CA TYR A 112 1.61 -1.36 3.91
C TYR A 112 0.49 -0.45 4.39
N ARG A 113 0.76 0.85 4.47
CA ARG A 113 -0.20 1.86 4.86
C ARG A 113 -0.32 2.89 3.75
N ILE A 114 -1.57 3.18 3.36
CA ILE A 114 -1.89 4.18 2.36
C ILE A 114 -2.75 5.23 3.05
N SER A 115 -2.18 6.42 3.24
CA SER A 115 -2.91 7.56 3.82
C SER A 115 -3.62 8.29 2.70
N MET A 116 -4.92 8.49 2.88
CA MET A 116 -5.78 9.07 1.86
C MET A 116 -6.52 10.29 2.41
N ARG A 117 -6.77 11.25 1.53
CA ARG A 117 -7.59 12.42 1.83
C ARG A 117 -8.67 12.55 0.78
N TRP A 118 -9.88 12.82 1.21
CA TRP A 118 -11.01 13.07 0.32
C TRP A 118 -11.15 14.56 0.10
N ASP A 119 -11.22 14.96 -1.17
CA ASP A 119 -11.43 16.34 -1.54
C ASP A 119 -12.33 16.37 -2.78
N GLN A 120 -13.46 17.06 -2.68
CA GLN A 120 -14.46 17.18 -3.75
C GLN A 120 -14.91 15.81 -4.29
N GLY A 121 -15.13 14.86 -3.35
CA GLY A 121 -15.60 13.52 -3.70
C GLY A 121 -14.55 12.62 -4.34
N ARG A 122 -13.29 13.07 -4.38
CA ARG A 122 -12.19 12.31 -4.97
C ARG A 122 -11.19 11.90 -3.89
N PRO A 123 -10.72 10.64 -3.91
CA PRO A 123 -9.63 10.24 -3.03
C PRO A 123 -8.28 10.72 -3.56
N TRP A 124 -7.42 11.14 -2.64
CA TRP A 124 -6.05 11.51 -2.93
C TRP A 124 -5.11 10.75 -2.01
N VAL A 125 -4.01 10.28 -2.53
CA VAL A 125 -2.95 9.62 -1.74
C VAL A 125 -2.01 10.70 -1.23
N VAL A 126 -1.92 10.81 0.10
CA VAL A 126 -1.08 11.82 0.74
C VAL A 126 0.06 11.21 1.55
N GLY A 127 0.12 9.90 1.69
CA GLY A 127 1.21 9.24 2.39
C GLY A 127 1.26 7.75 2.10
N LEU A 128 2.45 7.21 2.10
CA LEU A 128 2.73 5.79 1.94
C LEU A 128 3.76 5.37 2.95
N SER A 129 3.58 4.22 3.58
CA SER A 129 4.61 3.62 4.41
C SER A 129 4.54 2.11 4.34
N ALA A 130 5.68 1.48 4.60
CA ALA A 130 5.78 0.04 4.67
C ALA A 130 6.66 -0.29 5.87
N VAL A 131 6.20 -1.20 6.72
CA VAL A 131 6.92 -1.62 7.90
C VAL A 131 7.05 -3.13 7.93
N HIS A 132 8.17 -3.58 8.46
CA HIS A 132 8.40 -4.98 8.72
C HIS A 132 7.66 -5.38 9.98
N LEU A 133 6.92 -6.51 9.93
CA LEU A 133 6.22 -7.03 11.09
C LEU A 133 7.05 -8.14 11.74
N ASP A 134 7.48 -7.91 12.97
CA ASP A 134 8.19 -8.91 13.75
C ASP A 134 7.22 -9.58 14.73
N ARG A 135 6.46 -10.56 14.23
CA ARG A 135 5.49 -11.26 15.05
C ARG A 135 6.13 -12.17 16.09
N SER A 136 7.32 -12.67 15.83
CA SER A 136 8.02 -13.49 16.81
C SER A 136 8.34 -12.70 18.07
N ARG A 137 8.62 -11.40 17.92
CA ARG A 137 8.85 -10.50 19.05
C ARG A 137 7.58 -10.16 19.80
N GLN A 138 6.46 -10.01 19.08
CA GLN A 138 5.15 -9.76 19.68
C GLN A 138 4.67 -10.98 20.48
N ASP A 139 4.85 -12.18 19.95
CA ASP A 139 4.44 -13.40 20.62
C ASP A 139 5.23 -13.62 21.92
N SER A 140 6.52 -13.30 21.95
CA SER A 140 7.33 -13.41 23.15
C SER A 140 6.96 -12.37 24.20
N GLN A 141 6.43 -11.21 23.80
CA GLN A 141 5.98 -10.18 24.73
C GLN A 141 4.56 -10.41 25.23
N SER A 142 3.75 -11.19 24.54
CA SER A 142 2.35 -11.43 24.88
C SER A 142 2.12 -12.61 25.79
N ASP A 143 3.16 -13.37 26.18
CA ASP A 143 3.05 -14.53 27.05
C ASP A 143 3.62 -14.23 28.44
N PRO A 144 2.78 -13.76 29.38
CA PRO A 144 3.22 -13.47 30.74
C PRO A 144 3.59 -14.70 31.56
N ALA A 145 3.26 -15.91 31.08
CA ALA A 145 3.55 -17.15 31.80
C ALA A 145 5.01 -17.58 31.67
N LYS A 146 5.78 -16.90 30.81
CA LYS A 146 7.21 -17.17 30.62
C LYS A 146 8.11 -16.16 31.36
N GLY A 147 7.50 -15.34 32.19
CA GLY A 147 8.24 -14.42 33.04
C GLY A 147 8.91 -15.10 34.21
#